data_985ed3e8875aa48eb322ea61636652ba
#
_entry.id   985ed3e8875aa48eb322ea61636652ba
#
_cell.length_a   1.000
_cell.length_b   1.000
_cell.length_c   1.000
_cell.angle_alpha   90.00
_cell.angle_beta   90.00
_cell.angle_gamma   90.00
#
_symmetry.space_group_name_H-M   'P 1'
#
loop_
_entity.id
_entity.type
_entity.pdbx_description
1 polymer ?
#
loop_
_entity_poly.entity_id
_entity_poly.type
_entity_poly.pdbx_seq_one_letter_code
_entity_poly.pdbx_strand_id
1 'polypeptide(L)'
;MDEPVAAKQHSQTGRTERVGEEGARDDAAVDEASAYDAATDQATADEARLRYRRRGVGRIDADERIGPILEPDEQLVAVRRSAVVYRPETPESGAALPGVADVYVTTRRLVLVGQDVHSFDLATVDEAVVSNERLLLVLCDGVGLVLKVDWPRLLRVEIAAARAARR
;
A
#
# COMPACT_ATOMS: atom_id res chain seq x y z
N MET A 1 69.39 32.00 24.81
CA MET A 1 68.33 32.47 25.72
C MET A 1 67.02 32.11 25.08
N ASP A 2 66.57 30.91 25.38
CA ASP A 2 65.33 30.37 24.83
C ASP A 2 64.44 29.88 26.00
N GLU A 3 63.31 30.52 26.15
CA GLU A 3 62.31 30.09 27.09
C GLU A 3 61.29 29.16 26.37
N PRO A 4 60.90 28.03 26.94
CA PRO A 4 59.88 27.17 26.37
C PRO A 4 58.48 27.59 26.86
N VAL A 5 57.58 27.76 25.92
CA VAL A 5 56.16 28.01 26.11
C VAL A 5 55.43 26.71 26.53
N ALA A 6 54.81 26.76 27.70
CA ALA A 6 54.02 25.65 28.24
C ALA A 6 52.68 25.47 27.50
N ALA A 7 52.44 24.29 26.97
CA ALA A 7 51.18 23.88 26.40
C ALA A 7 50.16 23.52 27.51
N LYS A 8 49.03 24.26 27.57
CA LYS A 8 47.87 23.92 28.39
C LYS A 8 47.05 22.83 27.72
N GLN A 9 47.06 21.65 28.29
CA GLN A 9 46.11 20.59 27.97
C GLN A 9 44.72 20.94 28.53
N HIS A 10 43.73 21.13 27.65
CA HIS A 10 42.34 21.20 28.02
C HIS A 10 41.76 19.77 27.93
N SER A 11 41.51 19.20 29.09
CA SER A 11 40.68 17.99 29.23
C SER A 11 39.24 18.30 28.84
N GLN A 12 38.78 17.80 27.70
CA GLN A 12 37.36 17.65 27.39
C GLN A 12 36.95 16.21 27.70
N THR A 13 36.47 16.01 28.92
CA THR A 13 35.77 14.78 29.32
C THR A 13 34.28 15.11 29.46
N GLY A 14 33.43 14.35 28.76
CA GLY A 14 32.05 14.17 29.15
C GLY A 14 31.01 14.94 28.35
N ARG A 15 30.61 14.37 27.21
CA ARG A 15 29.21 14.46 26.71
C ARG A 15 28.98 13.56 25.49
N THR A 16 28.96 12.25 25.67
CA THR A 16 28.62 11.31 24.60
C THR A 16 27.91 10.07 25.14
N GLU A 17 26.80 10.21 25.87
CA GLU A 17 26.03 9.02 26.31
C GLU A 17 24.49 9.21 26.35
N ARG A 18 23.91 10.25 25.75
CA ARG A 18 22.45 10.42 25.76
C ARG A 18 21.75 10.40 24.41
N VAL A 19 22.46 10.22 23.31
CA VAL A 19 21.84 10.26 21.97
C VAL A 19 21.38 8.86 21.50
N GLY A 20 21.88 7.80 22.12
CA GLY A 20 21.58 6.43 21.70
C GLY A 20 20.27 5.83 22.23
N GLU A 21 19.76 6.31 23.37
CA GLU A 21 18.56 5.71 24.00
C GLU A 21 17.24 6.26 23.48
N GLU A 22 17.19 7.51 23.02
CA GLU A 22 15.97 8.10 22.46
C GLU A 22 15.64 7.51 21.08
N GLY A 23 16.64 7.34 20.21
CA GLY A 23 16.44 6.74 18.89
C GLY A 23 15.96 5.28 18.93
N ALA A 24 16.46 4.49 19.88
CA ALA A 24 16.08 3.09 20.03
C ALA A 24 14.64 2.91 20.56
N ARG A 25 14.11 3.89 21.32
CA ARG A 25 12.73 3.87 21.81
C ARG A 25 11.73 4.27 20.73
N ASP A 26 12.07 5.22 19.89
CA ASP A 26 11.23 5.65 18.77
C ASP A 26 11.12 4.54 17.71
N ASP A 27 12.22 3.84 17.40
CA ASP A 27 12.21 2.73 16.46
C ASP A 27 11.37 1.55 16.97
N ALA A 28 11.46 1.22 18.27
CA ALA A 28 10.66 0.16 18.87
C ALA A 28 9.15 0.48 18.90
N ALA A 29 8.78 1.74 19.14
CA ALA A 29 7.38 2.18 19.13
C ALA A 29 6.77 2.16 17.72
N VAL A 30 7.56 2.50 16.70
CA VAL A 30 7.15 2.44 15.29
C VAL A 30 6.95 0.97 14.86
N ASP A 31 7.84 0.07 15.26
CA ASP A 31 7.72 -1.35 14.95
C ASP A 31 6.50 -2.00 15.62
N GLU A 32 6.20 -1.61 16.87
CA GLU A 32 5.02 -2.12 17.59
C GLU A 32 3.71 -1.61 16.98
N ALA A 33 3.64 -0.34 16.59
CA ALA A 33 2.48 0.24 15.91
C ALA A 33 2.24 -0.43 14.55
N SER A 34 3.29 -0.64 13.76
CA SER A 34 3.22 -1.34 12.47
C SER A 34 2.77 -2.80 12.62
N ALA A 35 3.25 -3.50 13.66
CA ALA A 35 2.82 -4.87 13.95
C ALA A 35 1.35 -4.95 14.36
N TYR A 36 0.85 -3.97 15.13
CA TYR A 36 -0.55 -3.88 15.52
C TYR A 36 -1.45 -3.62 14.31
N ASP A 37 -1.07 -2.71 13.42
CA ASP A 37 -1.81 -2.40 12.20
C ASP A 37 -1.85 -3.62 11.27
N ALA A 38 -0.76 -4.33 11.13
CA ALA A 38 -0.69 -5.55 10.33
C ALA A 38 -1.58 -6.68 10.89
N ALA A 39 -1.64 -6.85 12.22
CA ALA A 39 -2.51 -7.83 12.87
C ALA A 39 -4.00 -7.47 12.70
N THR A 40 -4.33 -6.19 12.80
CA THR A 40 -5.68 -5.67 12.62
C THR A 40 -6.15 -5.84 11.17
N ASP A 41 -5.30 -5.53 10.18
CA ASP A 41 -5.56 -5.77 8.76
C ASP A 41 -5.78 -7.26 8.49
N GLN A 42 -4.97 -8.14 9.08
CA GLN A 42 -5.14 -9.59 8.93
C GLN A 42 -6.49 -10.07 9.48
N ALA A 43 -6.85 -9.66 10.69
CA ALA A 43 -8.13 -10.03 11.31
C ALA A 43 -9.33 -9.55 10.47
N THR A 44 -9.29 -8.31 10.01
CA THR A 44 -10.34 -7.73 9.15
C THR A 44 -10.43 -8.45 7.80
N ALA A 45 -9.28 -8.80 7.21
CA ALA A 45 -9.24 -9.58 5.98
C ALA A 45 -9.86 -10.98 6.14
N ASP A 46 -9.62 -11.64 7.26
CA ASP A 46 -10.17 -12.96 7.55
C ASP A 46 -11.70 -12.90 7.78
N GLU A 47 -12.18 -11.89 8.48
CA GLU A 47 -13.61 -11.63 8.63
C GLU A 47 -14.28 -11.35 7.27
N ALA A 48 -13.67 -10.48 6.46
CA ALA A 48 -14.16 -10.17 5.12
C ALA A 48 -14.22 -11.42 4.22
N ARG A 49 -13.21 -12.30 4.29
CA ARG A 49 -13.18 -13.58 3.56
C ARG A 49 -14.35 -14.47 3.93
N LEU A 50 -14.67 -14.60 5.22
CA LEU A 50 -15.82 -15.36 5.71
C LEU A 50 -17.14 -14.74 5.26
N ARG A 51 -17.27 -13.41 5.34
CA ARG A 51 -18.45 -12.67 4.89
C ARG A 51 -18.72 -12.87 3.40
N TYR A 52 -17.69 -12.72 2.56
CA TYR A 52 -17.83 -12.88 1.10
C TYR A 52 -18.16 -14.30 0.68
N ARG A 53 -17.64 -15.32 1.37
CA ARG A 53 -18.01 -16.72 1.14
C ARG A 53 -19.48 -16.99 1.44
N ARG A 54 -20.07 -16.32 2.43
CA ARG A 54 -21.45 -16.55 2.89
C ARG A 54 -22.47 -15.72 2.12
N ARG A 55 -22.15 -14.49 1.77
CA ARG A 55 -23.10 -13.48 1.27
C ARG A 55 -22.76 -12.95 -0.11
N GLY A 56 -21.63 -13.32 -0.68
CA GLY A 56 -21.10 -12.70 -1.89
C GLY A 56 -20.53 -11.31 -1.62
N VAL A 57 -20.18 -10.63 -2.70
CA VAL A 57 -19.62 -9.28 -2.67
C VAL A 57 -20.73 -8.26 -2.43
N GLY A 58 -20.57 -7.41 -1.42
CA GLY A 58 -21.48 -6.29 -1.17
C GLY A 58 -21.24 -5.17 -2.20
N ARG A 59 -22.31 -4.47 -2.54
CA ARG A 59 -22.23 -3.25 -3.35
C ARG A 59 -21.96 -2.05 -2.47
N ILE A 60 -21.06 -1.18 -2.93
CA ILE A 60 -20.82 0.16 -2.37
C ILE A 60 -21.36 1.19 -3.35
N ASP A 61 -21.97 2.26 -2.87
CA ASP A 61 -22.43 3.34 -3.73
C ASP A 61 -21.24 4.05 -4.38
N ALA A 62 -21.35 4.28 -5.68
CA ALA A 62 -20.33 4.97 -6.44
C ALA A 62 -20.34 6.48 -6.09
N ASP A 63 -19.17 7.04 -5.88
CA ASP A 63 -19.01 8.48 -5.72
C ASP A 63 -18.95 9.21 -7.08
N GLU A 64 -18.86 10.54 -7.03
CA GLU A 64 -18.82 11.40 -8.22
C GLU A 64 -17.61 11.15 -9.13
N ARG A 65 -16.50 10.60 -8.60
CA ARG A 65 -15.28 10.35 -9.36
C ARG A 65 -15.35 9.07 -10.17
N ILE A 66 -15.94 8.01 -9.58
CA ILE A 66 -16.02 6.71 -10.24
C ILE A 66 -17.34 6.49 -10.96
N GLY A 67 -18.44 7.10 -10.49
CA GLY A 67 -19.77 6.90 -11.05
C GLY A 67 -19.86 7.06 -12.56
N PRO A 68 -19.32 8.15 -13.16
CA PRO A 68 -19.33 8.35 -14.61
C PRO A 68 -18.48 7.35 -15.42
N ILE A 69 -17.58 6.62 -14.74
CA ILE A 69 -16.63 5.68 -15.36
C ILE A 69 -17.17 4.25 -15.35
N LEU A 70 -18.10 3.94 -14.42
CA LEU A 70 -18.65 2.57 -14.28
C LEU A 70 -19.51 2.21 -15.51
N GLU A 71 -19.34 0.96 -15.94
CA GLU A 71 -20.23 0.35 -16.93
C GLU A 71 -21.59 -0.03 -16.30
N PRO A 72 -22.66 -0.17 -17.11
CA PRO A 72 -24.02 -0.38 -16.59
C PRO A 72 -24.18 -1.53 -15.59
N ASP A 73 -23.45 -2.63 -15.79
CA ASP A 73 -23.52 -3.82 -14.94
C ASP A 73 -22.33 -3.92 -13.97
N GLU A 74 -21.50 -2.89 -13.91
CA GLU A 74 -20.33 -2.88 -13.06
C GLU A 74 -20.70 -2.36 -11.66
N GLN A 75 -20.26 -3.06 -10.62
CA GLN A 75 -20.54 -2.70 -9.24
C GLN A 75 -19.23 -2.36 -8.51
N LEU A 76 -19.28 -1.32 -7.69
CA LEU A 76 -18.17 -0.97 -6.82
C LEU A 76 -18.14 -1.90 -5.60
N VAL A 77 -16.96 -2.44 -5.30
CA VAL A 77 -16.69 -3.42 -4.23
C VAL A 77 -15.90 -2.79 -3.08
N ALA A 78 -14.87 -2.01 -3.42
CA ALA A 78 -14.01 -1.39 -2.43
C ALA A 78 -13.37 -0.10 -2.96
N VAL A 79 -12.99 0.78 -2.04
CA VAL A 79 -12.26 2.04 -2.33
C VAL A 79 -11.10 2.17 -1.37
N ARG A 80 -9.95 2.61 -1.89
CA ARG A 80 -8.81 3.10 -1.09
C ARG A 80 -8.40 4.46 -1.60
N ARG A 81 -8.41 5.44 -0.69
CA ARG A 81 -8.04 6.83 -1.02
C ARG A 81 -6.54 7.04 -0.91
N SER A 82 -6.04 7.94 -1.75
CA SER A 82 -4.65 8.43 -1.67
C SER A 82 -3.60 7.32 -1.66
N ALA A 83 -3.84 6.23 -2.38
CA ALA A 83 -2.88 5.16 -2.53
C ALA A 83 -1.64 5.64 -3.29
N VAL A 84 -0.46 5.23 -2.85
CA VAL A 84 0.75 5.42 -3.65
C VAL A 84 0.88 4.24 -4.61
N VAL A 85 0.90 4.56 -5.90
CA VAL A 85 0.90 3.57 -6.99
C VAL A 85 2.19 3.71 -7.76
N TYR A 86 2.89 2.60 -7.96
CA TYR A 86 4.04 2.55 -8.84
C TYR A 86 4.12 1.22 -9.58
N ARG A 87 4.71 1.30 -10.74
CA ARG A 87 5.01 0.17 -11.59
C ARG A 87 6.53 -0.02 -11.55
N PRO A 88 7.04 -1.22 -11.24
CA PRO A 88 8.45 -1.50 -11.45
C PRO A 88 8.79 -1.17 -12.89
N GLU A 89 9.82 -0.35 -13.10
CA GLU A 89 10.24 0.07 -14.42
C GLU A 89 10.62 -1.16 -15.27
N THR A 90 9.83 -1.42 -16.29
CA THR A 90 10.27 -2.27 -17.40
C THR A 90 10.62 -1.36 -18.58
N PRO A 91 11.70 -1.60 -19.33
CA PRO A 91 12.13 -0.73 -20.42
C PRO A 91 11.08 -0.46 -21.51
N GLU A 92 10.02 -1.27 -21.55
CA GLU A 92 8.96 -1.21 -22.55
C GLU A 92 7.66 -0.54 -22.06
N SER A 93 7.58 -0.17 -20.77
CA SER A 93 6.37 0.38 -20.19
C SER A 93 6.29 1.91 -20.38
N GLY A 94 5.74 2.34 -21.49
CA GLY A 94 5.63 3.76 -21.86
C GLY A 94 4.53 4.56 -21.13
N ALA A 95 3.76 3.98 -20.23
CA ALA A 95 2.70 4.68 -19.50
C ALA A 95 3.15 4.94 -18.05
N ALA A 96 3.40 6.20 -17.72
CA ALA A 96 3.57 6.64 -16.34
C ALA A 96 2.26 6.41 -15.57
N LEU A 97 2.32 5.62 -14.48
CA LEU A 97 1.21 5.52 -13.55
C LEU A 97 1.16 6.75 -12.64
N PRO A 98 -0.02 7.14 -12.15
CA PRO A 98 -0.12 8.21 -11.18
C PRO A 98 0.65 7.82 -9.91
N GLY A 99 1.51 8.74 -9.40
CA GLY A 99 2.23 8.52 -8.14
C GLY A 99 1.28 8.38 -6.94
N VAL A 100 0.17 9.13 -6.95
CA VAL A 100 -0.92 9.05 -5.95
C VAL A 100 -2.24 8.98 -6.68
N ALA A 101 -3.08 8.00 -6.32
CA ALA A 101 -4.40 7.80 -6.90
C ALA A 101 -5.38 7.23 -5.88
N ASP A 102 -6.67 7.43 -6.12
CA ASP A 102 -7.71 6.63 -5.48
C ASP A 102 -7.84 5.31 -6.23
N VAL A 103 -7.86 4.21 -5.48
CA VAL A 103 -8.00 2.86 -6.00
C VAL A 103 -9.43 2.39 -5.80
N TYR A 104 -10.10 2.06 -6.88
CA TYR A 104 -11.45 1.51 -6.88
C TYR A 104 -11.41 0.07 -7.38
N VAL A 105 -11.95 -0.84 -6.58
CA VAL A 105 -12.15 -2.23 -6.98
C VAL A 105 -13.60 -2.39 -7.41
N THR A 106 -13.79 -2.80 -8.63
CA THR A 106 -15.14 -3.12 -9.15
C THR A 106 -15.28 -4.62 -9.36
N THR A 107 -16.44 -5.08 -9.75
CA THR A 107 -16.67 -6.48 -10.14
C THR A 107 -15.94 -6.88 -11.42
N ARG A 108 -15.36 -5.92 -12.18
CA ARG A 108 -14.70 -6.17 -13.47
C ARG A 108 -13.24 -5.77 -13.48
N ARG A 109 -12.90 -4.65 -12.89
CA ARG A 109 -11.57 -4.04 -13.02
C ARG A 109 -11.13 -3.32 -11.76
N LEU A 110 -9.83 -3.11 -11.67
CA LEU A 110 -9.21 -2.15 -10.77
C LEU A 110 -9.10 -0.82 -11.51
N VAL A 111 -9.62 0.25 -10.94
CA VAL A 111 -9.56 1.59 -11.52
C VAL A 111 -8.74 2.50 -10.62
N LEU A 112 -7.72 3.13 -11.19
CA LEU A 112 -6.87 4.12 -10.53
C LEU A 112 -7.29 5.50 -11.02
N VAL A 113 -7.74 6.36 -10.11
CA VAL A 113 -8.17 7.72 -10.42
C VAL A 113 -7.21 8.70 -9.77
N GLY A 114 -6.28 9.23 -10.57
CA GLY A 114 -5.31 10.26 -10.20
C GLY A 114 -5.48 11.50 -11.09
N GLN A 115 -4.37 11.98 -11.67
CA GLN A 115 -4.41 12.97 -12.75
C GLN A 115 -5.06 12.38 -14.01
N ASP A 116 -4.69 11.13 -14.29
CA ASP A 116 -5.29 10.32 -15.34
C ASP A 116 -6.04 9.16 -14.75
N VAL A 117 -6.90 8.52 -15.55
CA VAL A 117 -7.64 7.31 -15.18
C VAL A 117 -6.99 6.11 -15.84
N HIS A 118 -6.57 5.15 -15.04
CA HIS A 118 -6.06 3.88 -15.51
C HIS A 118 -6.95 2.74 -15.05
N SER A 119 -7.16 1.73 -15.88
CA SER A 119 -7.95 0.56 -15.50
C SER A 119 -7.24 -0.72 -15.89
N PHE A 120 -7.37 -1.74 -15.03
CA PHE A 120 -6.80 -3.07 -15.19
C PHE A 120 -7.91 -4.09 -15.00
N ASP A 121 -8.18 -4.89 -16.03
CA ASP A 121 -9.18 -5.96 -15.92
C ASP A 121 -8.76 -6.96 -14.82
N LEU A 122 -9.64 -7.24 -13.87
CA LEU A 122 -9.36 -8.20 -12.81
C LEU A 122 -9.09 -9.63 -13.33
N ALA A 123 -9.53 -9.94 -14.55
CA ALA A 123 -9.19 -11.23 -15.18
C ALA A 123 -7.71 -11.32 -15.54
N THR A 124 -7.04 -10.20 -15.77
CA THR A 124 -5.60 -10.17 -16.08
C THR A 124 -4.71 -10.21 -14.83
N VAL A 125 -5.26 -10.10 -13.64
CA VAL A 125 -4.50 -10.26 -12.39
C VAL A 125 -4.23 -11.74 -12.19
N ASP A 126 -3.00 -12.16 -12.33
CA ASP A 126 -2.57 -13.54 -12.11
C ASP A 126 -2.37 -13.80 -10.62
N GLU A 127 -1.61 -12.95 -9.95
CA GLU A 127 -1.28 -13.10 -8.54
C GLU A 127 -1.45 -11.77 -7.79
N ALA A 128 -1.80 -11.88 -6.49
CA ALA A 128 -1.88 -10.76 -5.55
C ALA A 128 -1.18 -11.14 -4.24
N VAL A 129 -0.06 -10.49 -3.94
CA VAL A 129 0.80 -10.77 -2.78
C VAL A 129 0.91 -9.54 -1.89
N VAL A 130 0.82 -9.72 -0.59
CA VAL A 130 1.14 -8.66 0.39
C VAL A 130 2.54 -8.88 0.91
N SER A 131 3.39 -7.86 0.76
CA SER A 131 4.75 -7.85 1.26
C SER A 131 5.10 -6.45 1.75
N ASN A 132 5.68 -6.33 2.94
CA ASN A 132 6.09 -5.05 3.54
C ASN A 132 4.98 -3.98 3.47
N GLU A 133 3.76 -4.33 3.92
CA GLU A 133 2.58 -3.44 3.94
C GLU A 133 2.19 -2.87 2.57
N ARG A 134 2.53 -3.58 1.50
CA ARG A 134 2.20 -3.23 0.12
C ARG A 134 1.49 -4.40 -0.54
N LEU A 135 0.55 -4.09 -1.40
CA LEU A 135 -0.07 -5.07 -2.26
C LEU A 135 0.64 -5.07 -3.62
N LEU A 136 1.20 -6.20 -3.99
CA LEU A 136 1.79 -6.45 -5.29
C LEU A 136 0.78 -7.22 -6.12
N LEU A 137 0.45 -6.72 -7.28
CA LEU A 137 -0.37 -7.40 -8.29
C LEU A 137 0.53 -7.78 -9.45
N VAL A 138 0.50 -9.04 -9.82
CA VAL A 138 1.16 -9.54 -11.04
C VAL A 138 0.07 -9.73 -12.10
N LEU A 139 0.27 -9.12 -13.26
CA LEU A 139 -0.64 -9.24 -14.39
C LEU A 139 -0.16 -10.35 -15.33
N CYS A 140 -1.07 -10.92 -16.12
CA CYS A 140 -0.78 -12.01 -17.04
C CYS A 140 0.31 -11.70 -18.09
N ASP A 141 0.54 -10.42 -18.36
CA ASP A 141 1.63 -9.93 -19.23
C ASP A 141 2.99 -9.88 -18.53
N GLY A 142 3.06 -10.33 -17.26
CA GLY A 142 4.26 -10.29 -16.43
C GLY A 142 4.55 -8.92 -15.82
N VAL A 143 3.68 -7.94 -16.05
CA VAL A 143 3.86 -6.59 -15.49
C VAL A 143 3.34 -6.53 -14.07
N GLY A 144 4.15 -5.96 -13.16
CA GLY A 144 3.78 -5.73 -11.78
C GLY A 144 3.11 -4.38 -11.56
N LEU A 145 2.19 -4.34 -10.61
CA LEU A 145 1.63 -3.12 -10.04
C LEU A 145 1.80 -3.16 -8.52
N VAL A 146 2.39 -2.13 -7.95
CA VAL A 146 2.61 -2.05 -6.50
C VAL A 146 1.72 -0.94 -5.93
N LEU A 147 0.92 -1.30 -4.94
CA LEU A 147 0.01 -0.40 -4.24
C LEU A 147 0.43 -0.31 -2.77
N LYS A 148 0.83 0.89 -2.33
CA LYS A 148 0.94 1.21 -0.91
C LYS A 148 -0.39 1.82 -0.49
N VAL A 149 -1.15 1.08 0.27
CA VAL A 149 -2.51 1.41 0.71
C VAL A 149 -2.69 1.04 2.16
N ASP A 150 -3.67 1.67 2.79
CA ASP A 150 -4.14 1.18 4.08
C ASP A 150 -4.84 -0.18 3.88
N TRP A 151 -4.55 -1.12 4.77
CA TRP A 151 -5.20 -2.43 4.81
C TRP A 151 -4.99 -3.28 3.54
N PRO A 152 -3.74 -3.56 3.15
CA PRO A 152 -3.43 -4.27 1.90
C PRO A 152 -3.89 -5.72 1.90
N ARG A 153 -3.99 -6.39 3.07
CA ARG A 153 -4.52 -7.76 3.17
C ARG A 153 -6.02 -7.79 2.92
N LEU A 154 -6.75 -6.82 3.48
CA LEU A 154 -8.17 -6.66 3.20
C LEU A 154 -8.40 -6.38 1.71
N LEU A 155 -7.64 -5.44 1.11
CA LEU A 155 -7.75 -5.13 -0.32
C LEU A 155 -7.51 -6.37 -1.20
N ARG A 156 -6.53 -7.21 -0.86
CA ARG A 156 -6.31 -8.49 -1.55
C ARG A 156 -7.53 -9.40 -1.52
N VAL A 157 -8.20 -9.48 -0.37
CA VAL A 157 -9.42 -10.29 -0.21
C VAL A 157 -10.57 -9.73 -1.04
N GLU A 158 -10.73 -8.41 -1.08
CA GLU A 158 -11.76 -7.72 -1.87
C GLU A 158 -11.55 -7.94 -3.38
N ILE A 159 -10.31 -7.86 -3.87
CA ILE A 159 -9.96 -8.16 -5.27
C ILE A 159 -10.28 -9.63 -5.59
N ALA A 160 -9.92 -10.56 -4.72
CA ALA A 160 -10.22 -11.98 -4.93
C ALA A 160 -11.72 -12.26 -4.94
N ALA A 161 -12.49 -11.60 -4.08
CA ALA A 161 -13.96 -11.72 -4.03
C ALA A 161 -14.61 -11.10 -5.29
N ALA A 162 -14.16 -9.95 -5.75
CA ALA A 162 -14.62 -9.31 -6.98
C ALA A 162 -14.38 -10.21 -8.21
N ARG A 163 -13.20 -10.83 -8.32
CA ARG A 163 -12.88 -11.82 -9.38
C ARG A 163 -13.81 -13.02 -9.35
N ALA A 164 -14.14 -13.52 -8.15
CA ALA A 164 -15.02 -14.66 -7.99
C ALA A 164 -16.49 -14.35 -8.34
N ALA A 165 -16.95 -13.12 -8.11
CA ALA A 165 -18.31 -12.67 -8.43
C ALA A 165 -18.57 -12.56 -9.94
N ARG A 166 -17.51 -12.49 -10.76
CA ARG A 166 -17.58 -12.42 -12.22
C ARG A 166 -17.94 -13.74 -12.90
N ARG A 167 -17.87 -14.85 -12.17
CA ARG A 167 -18.14 -16.20 -12.70
C ARG A 167 -19.60 -16.55 -12.60
#